data_f62b228fcdfe34668a8b8b10c3e85224
#
_entry.id   f62b228fcdfe34668a8b8b10c3e85224
#
_cell.length_a   1.000
_cell.length_b   1.000
_cell.length_c   1.000
_cell.angle_alpha   90.00
_cell.angle_beta   90.00
_cell.angle_gamma   90.00
#
_symmetry.space_group_name_H-M   'P 1'
#
loop_
_entity.id
_entity.type
_entity.pdbx_description
1 polymer ?
#
loop_
_entity_poly.entity_id
_entity_poly.type
_entity_poly.pdbx_seq_one_letter_code
_entity_poly.pdbx_strand_id
1 'polypeptide(L)'
;MELAQHVVDIVEEGSSKFVPMYTWTMSVEDKIKIIATKIYGADDVEYSSLAKRNLRTIANLGLEGLPVCIAKTQKSLSDNPALLGRPKGFTITVREIEIAAGAGFLVPITGDMMRMPGLPAHPASENISIDNDGNIS
;
A
#
# COMPACT_ATOMS: atom_id res chain seq x y z
N MET A 1 -18.65 -19.10 -13.35
CA MET A 1 -17.97 -19.23 -14.67
C MET A 1 -18.13 -17.95 -15.52
N GLU A 2 -19.30 -17.37 -15.59
CA GLU A 2 -19.61 -16.19 -16.43
C GLU A 2 -18.74 -14.97 -16.14
N LEU A 3 -18.53 -14.63 -14.85
CA LEU A 3 -17.65 -13.52 -14.45
C LEU A 3 -16.19 -13.75 -14.86
N ALA A 4 -15.68 -14.96 -14.67
CA ALA A 4 -14.30 -15.29 -15.04
C ALA A 4 -14.10 -15.20 -16.56
N GLN A 5 -15.07 -15.68 -17.35
CA GLN A 5 -15.01 -15.56 -18.80
C GLN A 5 -15.01 -14.08 -19.23
N HIS A 6 -15.87 -13.26 -18.62
CA HIS A 6 -15.91 -11.82 -18.91
C HIS A 6 -14.60 -11.10 -18.63
N VAL A 7 -13.88 -11.49 -17.54
CA VAL A 7 -12.54 -10.95 -17.25
C VAL A 7 -11.54 -11.36 -18.32
N VAL A 8 -11.57 -12.62 -18.76
CA VAL A 8 -10.70 -13.11 -19.85
C VAL A 8 -10.95 -12.33 -21.13
N ASP A 9 -12.21 -12.16 -21.52
CA ASP A 9 -12.61 -11.45 -22.74
C ASP A 9 -12.07 -9.99 -22.72
N ILE A 10 -12.21 -9.28 -21.59
CA ILE A 10 -11.70 -7.90 -21.42
C ILE A 10 -10.18 -7.85 -21.54
N VAL A 11 -9.46 -8.85 -20.98
CA VAL A 11 -7.99 -8.92 -21.07
C VAL A 11 -7.55 -9.20 -22.50
N GLU A 12 -8.24 -10.08 -23.21
CA GLU A 12 -7.94 -10.43 -24.62
C GLU A 12 -8.22 -9.27 -25.58
N GLU A 13 -9.28 -8.48 -25.31
CA GLU A 13 -9.56 -7.26 -26.09
C GLU A 13 -8.44 -6.23 -26.04
N GLY A 14 -7.55 -6.27 -25.03
CA GLY A 14 -6.43 -5.36 -24.88
C GLY A 14 -6.84 -3.88 -24.77
N SER A 15 -8.09 -3.61 -24.40
CA SER A 15 -8.67 -2.26 -24.35
C SER A 15 -8.24 -1.44 -23.13
N SER A 16 -7.35 -1.97 -22.27
CA SER A 16 -6.88 -1.30 -21.06
C SER A 16 -6.16 0.02 -21.40
N LYS A 17 -6.65 1.11 -20.79
CA LYS A 17 -6.01 2.44 -20.83
C LYS A 17 -5.26 2.76 -19.53
N PHE A 18 -4.92 1.73 -18.75
CA PHE A 18 -4.20 1.91 -17.50
C PHE A 18 -2.81 2.49 -17.76
N VAL A 19 -2.52 3.62 -17.10
CA VAL A 19 -1.21 4.25 -17.10
C VAL A 19 -0.72 4.30 -15.66
N PRO A 20 0.42 3.66 -15.34
CA PRO A 20 1.01 3.75 -14.00
C PRO A 20 1.30 5.20 -13.61
N MET A 21 1.08 5.56 -12.35
CA MET A 21 1.33 6.92 -11.85
C MET A 21 2.83 7.24 -11.74
N TYR A 22 3.66 6.23 -11.60
CA TYR A 22 5.12 6.34 -11.52
C TYR A 22 5.78 5.14 -12.20
N THR A 23 7.04 5.30 -12.56
CA THR A 23 7.87 4.22 -13.11
C THR A 23 8.67 3.52 -12.02
N TRP A 24 9.05 2.28 -12.25
CA TRP A 24 9.87 1.49 -11.32
C TRP A 24 11.24 2.11 -11.04
N THR A 25 11.76 2.90 -12.00
CA THR A 25 13.07 3.54 -11.94
C THR A 25 13.11 4.84 -11.13
N MET A 26 11.95 5.35 -10.70
CA MET A 26 11.90 6.52 -9.82
C MET A 26 12.42 6.20 -8.42
N SER A 27 12.93 7.21 -7.72
CA SER A 27 13.32 7.09 -6.31
C SER A 27 12.12 6.69 -5.43
N VAL A 28 12.37 6.07 -4.29
CA VAL A 28 11.29 5.71 -3.35
C VAL A 28 10.57 6.97 -2.86
N GLU A 29 11.32 8.05 -2.61
CA GLU A 29 10.79 9.34 -2.21
C GLU A 29 9.84 9.92 -3.27
N ASP A 30 10.22 9.88 -4.55
CA ASP A 30 9.37 10.37 -5.64
C ASP A 30 8.08 9.56 -5.78
N LYS A 31 8.17 8.23 -5.65
CA LYS A 31 6.98 7.35 -5.67
C LYS A 31 6.02 7.71 -4.54
N ILE A 32 6.53 7.89 -3.31
CA ILE A 32 5.73 8.30 -2.15
C ILE A 32 5.12 9.68 -2.38
N LYS A 33 5.91 10.64 -2.85
CA LYS A 33 5.45 12.01 -3.11
C LYS A 33 4.36 12.07 -4.16
N ILE A 34 4.46 11.31 -5.24
CA ILE A 34 3.42 11.22 -6.28
C ILE A 34 2.11 10.71 -5.70
N ILE A 35 2.13 9.64 -4.91
CA ILE A 35 0.93 9.10 -4.27
C ILE A 35 0.33 10.12 -3.29
N ALA A 36 1.17 10.68 -2.42
CA ALA A 36 0.75 11.65 -1.41
C ALA A 36 0.08 12.88 -2.02
N THR A 37 0.67 13.44 -3.07
CA THR A 37 0.16 14.68 -3.69
C THR A 37 -1.01 14.39 -4.64
N LYS A 38 -0.92 13.41 -5.52
CA LYS A 38 -1.94 13.18 -6.56
C LYS A 38 -3.16 12.43 -6.03
N ILE A 39 -2.98 11.45 -5.14
CA ILE A 39 -4.10 10.66 -4.61
C ILE A 39 -4.64 11.28 -3.33
N TYR A 40 -3.77 11.53 -2.34
CA TYR A 40 -4.23 12.00 -1.03
C TYR A 40 -4.47 13.51 -1.00
N GLY A 41 -3.81 14.27 -1.86
CA GLY A 41 -3.95 15.73 -1.93
C GLY A 41 -3.13 16.46 -0.87
N ALA A 42 -2.06 15.82 -0.38
CA ALA A 42 -1.08 16.46 0.48
C ALA A 42 -0.28 17.54 -0.28
N ASP A 43 0.17 18.55 0.44
CA ASP A 43 1.04 19.59 -0.12
C ASP A 43 2.49 19.11 -0.22
N ASP A 44 2.95 18.30 0.74
CA ASP A 44 4.30 17.75 0.77
C ASP A 44 4.40 16.46 1.61
N VAL A 45 5.61 15.90 1.65
CA VAL A 45 5.94 14.69 2.43
C VAL A 45 7.20 14.96 3.24
N GLU A 46 7.14 14.66 4.54
CA GLU A 46 8.27 14.70 5.46
C GLU A 46 8.68 13.30 5.88
N TYR A 47 9.96 13.15 6.22
CA TYR A 47 10.55 11.86 6.61
C TYR A 47 11.21 11.97 7.98
N SER A 48 10.84 11.07 8.90
CA SER A 48 11.52 10.94 10.19
C SER A 48 12.99 10.51 10.01
N SER A 49 13.76 10.62 11.07
CA SER A 49 15.16 10.11 11.08
C SER A 49 15.22 8.59 10.83
N LEU A 50 14.20 7.84 11.27
CA LEU A 50 14.09 6.40 11.03
C LEU A 50 13.78 6.12 9.55
N ALA A 51 12.80 6.79 8.97
CA ALA A 51 12.47 6.66 7.56
C ALA A 51 13.67 6.98 6.65
N LYS A 52 14.44 8.03 6.97
CA LYS A 52 15.67 8.36 6.23
C LYS A 52 16.75 7.27 6.33
N ARG A 53 16.84 6.56 7.46
CA ARG A 53 17.73 5.38 7.58
C ARG A 53 17.21 4.21 6.74
N ASN A 54 15.89 3.96 6.77
CA ASN A 54 15.29 2.91 5.96
C ASN A 54 15.53 3.15 4.46
N LEU A 55 15.38 4.39 3.98
CA LEU A 55 15.67 4.75 2.57
C LEU A 55 17.12 4.40 2.19
N ARG A 56 18.10 4.72 3.04
CA ARG A 56 19.50 4.35 2.79
C ARG A 56 19.70 2.82 2.77
N THR A 57 19.03 2.10 3.66
CA THR A 57 19.08 0.64 3.68
C THR A 57 18.48 0.05 2.39
N ILE A 58 17.34 0.58 1.93
CA ILE A 58 16.69 0.17 0.68
C ILE A 58 17.62 0.38 -0.52
N ALA A 59 18.27 1.55 -0.59
CA ALA A 59 19.25 1.86 -1.65
C ALA A 59 20.46 0.92 -1.61
N ASN A 60 21.03 0.68 -0.42
CA ASN A 60 22.17 -0.24 -0.26
C ASN A 60 21.84 -1.69 -0.66
N LEU A 61 20.58 -2.10 -0.52
CA LEU A 61 20.09 -3.42 -0.93
C LEU A 61 19.68 -3.49 -2.41
N GLY A 62 19.72 -2.37 -3.14
CA GLY A 62 19.28 -2.29 -4.54
C GLY A 62 17.77 -2.50 -4.72
N LEU A 63 16.96 -2.17 -3.71
CA LEU A 63 15.52 -2.40 -3.69
C LEU A 63 14.69 -1.16 -4.04
N GLU A 64 15.31 -0.11 -4.57
CA GLU A 64 14.64 1.14 -4.94
C GLU A 64 13.62 0.94 -6.07
N GLY A 65 13.80 -0.09 -6.90
CA GLY A 65 12.87 -0.45 -7.97
C GLY A 65 11.53 -1.01 -7.48
N LEU A 66 11.39 -1.39 -6.20
CA LEU A 66 10.14 -1.94 -5.68
C LEU A 66 9.02 -0.89 -5.64
N PRO A 67 7.76 -1.32 -5.87
CA PRO A 67 6.60 -0.45 -5.68
C PRO A 67 6.39 -0.10 -4.21
N VAL A 68 5.61 0.95 -3.96
CA VAL A 68 5.26 1.41 -2.63
C VAL A 68 3.78 1.18 -2.34
N CYS A 69 3.47 0.72 -1.14
CA CYS A 69 2.12 0.60 -0.60
C CYS A 69 2.05 1.37 0.72
N ILE A 70 1.47 2.57 0.71
CA ILE A 70 1.47 3.46 1.88
C ILE A 70 0.44 2.97 2.90
N ALA A 71 0.92 2.67 4.11
CA ALA A 71 0.09 2.34 5.26
C ALA A 71 -0.24 3.61 6.04
N LYS A 72 -1.53 3.92 6.20
CA LYS A 72 -2.05 5.13 6.85
C LYS A 72 -3.39 4.87 7.51
N THR A 73 -3.87 5.83 8.33
CA THR A 73 -5.20 5.75 8.94
C THR A 73 -6.31 5.58 7.91
N GLN A 74 -7.30 4.75 8.20
CA GLN A 74 -8.48 4.54 7.36
C GLN A 74 -9.49 5.70 7.42
N LYS A 75 -9.36 6.60 8.40
CA LYS A 75 -10.34 7.67 8.64
C LYS A 75 -10.10 8.92 7.81
N SER A 76 -8.90 9.10 7.26
CA SER A 76 -8.48 10.31 6.56
C SER A 76 -7.56 9.98 5.39
N LEU A 77 -7.52 10.84 4.38
CA LEU A 77 -6.45 10.83 3.37
C LEU A 77 -5.14 11.48 3.86
N SER A 78 -5.16 12.16 5.01
CA SER A 78 -3.94 12.57 5.74
C SER A 78 -3.42 11.45 6.65
N ASP A 79 -2.31 11.69 7.31
CA ASP A 79 -1.78 10.86 8.40
C ASP A 79 -2.41 11.15 9.77
N ASN A 80 -3.24 12.19 9.86
CA ASN A 80 -3.94 12.59 11.09
C ASN A 80 -5.39 12.07 11.09
N PRO A 81 -5.75 11.12 11.98
CA PRO A 81 -7.09 10.54 12.04
C PRO A 81 -8.18 11.53 12.52
N ALA A 82 -7.79 12.69 13.05
CA ALA A 82 -8.73 13.74 13.45
C ALA A 82 -9.22 14.59 12.27
N LEU A 83 -8.46 14.62 11.17
CA LEU A 83 -8.81 15.31 9.92
C LEU A 83 -9.57 14.35 9.01
N LEU A 84 -10.86 14.22 9.21
CA LEU A 84 -11.69 13.23 8.51
C LEU A 84 -11.75 13.47 6.98
N GLY A 85 -11.86 12.38 6.22
CA GLY A 85 -12.08 12.41 4.78
C GLY A 85 -10.87 12.92 3.99
N ARG A 86 -11.08 13.92 3.14
CA ARG A 86 -10.05 14.54 2.29
C ARG A 86 -9.75 15.98 2.73
N PRO A 87 -8.86 16.18 3.71
CA PRO A 87 -8.42 17.49 4.14
C PRO A 87 -7.58 18.19 3.05
N LYS A 88 -7.24 19.47 3.28
CA LYS A 88 -6.34 20.27 2.45
C LYS A 88 -5.32 20.96 3.35
N GLY A 89 -4.19 21.38 2.79
CA GLY A 89 -3.18 22.12 3.53
C GLY A 89 -2.46 21.26 4.57
N PHE A 90 -2.10 20.02 4.22
CA PHE A 90 -1.41 19.11 5.13
C PHE A 90 -0.18 18.48 4.49
N THR A 91 0.76 18.14 5.32
CA THR A 91 1.97 17.36 4.96
C THR A 91 1.85 15.97 5.56
N ILE A 92 2.23 14.95 4.79
CA ILE A 92 2.27 13.57 5.29
C ILE A 92 3.66 13.30 5.88
N THR A 93 3.69 12.76 7.09
CA THR A 93 4.94 12.36 7.75
C THR A 93 5.13 10.85 7.63
N VAL A 94 6.14 10.44 6.87
CA VAL A 94 6.59 9.04 6.81
C VAL A 94 7.42 8.74 8.04
N ARG A 95 6.91 7.89 8.92
CA ARG A 95 7.55 7.52 10.18
C ARG A 95 8.65 6.49 10.00
N GLU A 96 8.38 5.47 9.21
CA GLU A 96 9.30 4.39 8.86
C GLU A 96 8.91 3.77 7.51
N ILE A 97 9.80 2.99 6.91
CA ILE A 97 9.54 2.24 5.68
C ILE A 97 9.95 0.79 5.91
N GLU A 98 9.01 -0.11 5.82
CA GLU A 98 9.25 -1.55 5.92
C GLU A 98 9.51 -2.14 4.54
N ILE A 99 10.36 -3.16 4.51
CA ILE A 99 10.71 -3.91 3.30
C ILE A 99 9.95 -5.23 3.35
N ALA A 100 8.90 -5.36 2.55
CA ALA A 100 8.18 -6.61 2.35
C ALA A 100 8.80 -7.38 1.15
N ALA A 101 10.06 -7.78 1.28
CA ALA A 101 10.84 -8.35 0.18
C ALA A 101 10.20 -9.61 -0.42
N GLY A 102 9.63 -10.48 0.41
CA GLY A 102 8.93 -11.69 -0.04
C GLY A 102 7.65 -11.40 -0.84
N ALA A 103 7.02 -10.26 -0.59
CA ALA A 103 5.85 -9.80 -1.32
C ALA A 103 6.20 -8.83 -2.47
N GLY A 104 7.44 -8.35 -2.54
CA GLY A 104 7.95 -7.52 -3.64
C GLY A 104 7.49 -6.06 -3.59
N PHE A 105 7.32 -5.47 -2.41
CA PHE A 105 6.99 -4.04 -2.26
C PHE A 105 7.53 -3.43 -0.95
N LEU A 106 7.52 -2.11 -0.90
CA LEU A 106 7.89 -1.31 0.26
C LEU A 106 6.63 -0.76 0.94
N VAL A 107 6.63 -0.69 2.27
CA VAL A 107 5.51 -0.18 3.06
C VAL A 107 5.91 1.09 3.82
N PRO A 108 5.74 2.29 3.24
CA PRO A 108 5.84 3.53 3.99
C PRO A 108 4.71 3.63 5.01
N ILE A 109 5.06 3.77 6.29
CA ILE A 109 4.11 3.89 7.40
C ILE A 109 3.99 5.35 7.78
N THR A 110 2.77 5.88 7.72
CA THR A 110 2.45 7.27 8.05
C THR A 110 1.50 7.33 9.23
N GLY A 111 1.77 8.23 10.17
CA GLY A 111 0.97 8.38 11.38
C GLY A 111 1.00 7.14 12.29
N ASP A 112 0.02 7.02 13.16
CA ASP A 112 -0.15 5.88 14.05
C ASP A 112 -1.08 4.84 13.44
N MET A 113 -0.56 3.64 13.25
CA MET A 113 -1.31 2.51 12.72
C MET A 113 -1.34 1.34 13.69
N MET A 114 -2.53 0.82 13.92
CA MET A 114 -2.72 -0.46 14.60
C MET A 114 -2.54 -1.58 13.57
N ARG A 115 -1.57 -2.46 13.79
CA ARG A 115 -1.32 -3.63 12.94
C ARG A 115 -2.12 -4.81 13.43
N MET A 116 -2.71 -5.56 12.50
CA MET A 116 -3.49 -6.79 12.79
C MET A 116 -4.44 -6.65 13.99
N PRO A 117 -5.35 -5.64 14.00
CA PRO A 117 -6.26 -5.46 15.11
C PRO A 117 -7.25 -6.63 15.20
N GLY A 118 -7.41 -7.18 16.40
CA GLY A 118 -8.45 -8.18 16.67
C GLY A 118 -8.23 -9.56 16.05
N LEU A 119 -7.01 -9.89 15.58
CA LEU A 119 -6.71 -11.26 15.14
C LEU A 119 -6.54 -12.16 16.36
N PRO A 120 -7.31 -13.26 16.47
CA PRO A 120 -7.18 -14.24 17.55
C PRO A 120 -5.88 -15.06 17.39
N ALA A 121 -5.37 -15.61 18.49
CA ALA A 121 -4.21 -16.50 18.47
C ALA A 121 -4.48 -17.80 17.66
N HIS A 122 -5.75 -18.22 17.62
CA HIS A 122 -6.23 -19.31 16.78
C HIS A 122 -7.12 -18.73 15.67
N PRO A 123 -6.67 -18.72 14.42
CA PRO A 123 -7.46 -18.19 13.30
C PRO A 123 -8.75 -18.97 13.10
N ALA A 124 -9.84 -18.30 12.74
CA ALA A 124 -11.10 -18.96 12.41
C ALA A 124 -10.96 -19.97 11.26
N SER A 125 -9.98 -19.75 10.37
CA SER A 125 -9.67 -20.67 9.27
C SER A 125 -9.24 -22.08 9.71
N GLU A 126 -8.78 -22.27 10.95
CA GLU A 126 -8.48 -23.60 11.48
C GLU A 126 -9.73 -24.47 11.67
N ASN A 127 -10.89 -23.82 11.81
CA ASN A 127 -12.19 -24.46 12.00
C ASN A 127 -13.09 -24.40 10.75
N ILE A 128 -12.53 -23.96 9.62
CA ILE A 128 -13.26 -23.85 8.36
C ILE A 128 -12.62 -24.82 7.36
N SER A 129 -13.41 -25.74 6.83
CA SER A 129 -12.99 -26.63 5.76
C SER A 129 -13.89 -26.50 4.54
N ILE A 130 -13.38 -26.91 3.40
CA ILE A 130 -14.12 -26.98 2.14
C ILE A 130 -13.98 -28.38 1.60
N ASP A 131 -15.09 -29.02 1.26
CA ASP A 131 -15.09 -30.34 0.64
C ASP A 131 -14.86 -30.28 -0.89
N ASN A 132 -14.74 -31.44 -1.53
CA ASN A 132 -14.52 -31.54 -2.97
C ASN A 132 -15.70 -31.00 -3.83
N ASP A 133 -16.88 -30.89 -3.22
CA ASP A 133 -18.09 -30.40 -3.86
C ASP A 133 -18.27 -28.88 -3.64
N GLY A 134 -17.33 -28.23 -2.89
CA GLY A 134 -17.32 -26.79 -2.62
C GLY A 134 -18.18 -26.38 -1.42
N ASN A 135 -18.65 -27.30 -0.59
CA ASN A 135 -19.39 -26.95 0.62
C ASN A 135 -18.43 -26.56 1.73
N ILE A 136 -18.76 -25.47 2.42
CA ILE A 136 -17.97 -24.92 3.54
C ILE A 136 -18.58 -25.43 4.86
N SER A 137 -17.75 -25.95 5.72
CA SER A 137 -18.13 -26.43 7.05
C SER A 137 -17.22 -25.85 8.14
#